data_34f4bf6c4a0a965b1f9eaa1232a65ed3
#
_entry.id   34f4bf6c4a0a965b1f9eaa1232a65ed3
#
_cell.length_a   1.000
_cell.length_b   1.000
_cell.length_c   1.000
_cell.angle_alpha   90.00
_cell.angle_beta   90.00
_cell.angle_gamma   90.00
#
_symmetry.space_group_name_H-M   'P 1'
#
loop_
_entity.id
_entity.type
_entity.pdbx_description
1 polymer ?
#
loop_
_entity_poly.entity_id
_entity_poly.type
_entity_poly.pdbx_seq_one_letter_code
_entity_poly.pdbx_strand_id
1 'polypeptide(L)'
;GQEGAGIGCVNLKARPGNEYVYRERGLGSGAISEIFDNARKRIIAAQESNEDTNNLPFLGQIYMGHLRYSTTGKHGISYVHPFLRRNNWKSRNLLLCGNFNITNVEEVFSKVVEEGQHPRIYSDTVILLEQIGYYLDKENQRLYDKFKAEGFDGVALTNKIEDNIDIANVIKEPSKTWDGGFVICGADGSGDIFILRDPNGIRPCFYY
;
A
#
# COMPACT_ATOMS: atom_id res chain seq x y z
N GLY A 1 12.51 4.59 -16.41
CA GLY A 1 12.54 3.88 -15.13
C GLY A 1 13.58 2.80 -15.15
N GLN A 2 14.82 3.19 -15.02
CA GLN A 2 15.92 2.26 -15.29
C GLN A 2 16.64 1.82 -14.01
N GLU A 3 16.22 2.35 -12.86
CA GLU A 3 16.94 2.13 -11.60
C GLU A 3 16.29 1.10 -10.71
N GLY A 4 15.06 0.74 -10.98
CA GLY A 4 14.34 -0.28 -10.26
C GLY A 4 12.90 -0.45 -10.73
N ALA A 5 12.32 -1.56 -10.34
CA ALA A 5 10.93 -1.86 -10.60
C ALA A 5 10.34 -2.62 -9.42
N GLY A 6 9.03 -2.60 -9.30
CA GLY A 6 8.35 -3.40 -8.31
C GLY A 6 6.91 -3.70 -8.69
N ILE A 7 6.42 -4.80 -8.16
CA ILE A 7 5.04 -5.25 -8.31
C ILE A 7 4.46 -5.60 -6.94
N GLY A 8 3.21 -5.24 -6.73
CA GLY A 8 2.38 -5.69 -5.63
C GLY A 8 1.13 -6.39 -6.16
N CYS A 9 0.63 -7.32 -5.38
CA CYS A 9 -0.59 -8.05 -5.69
C CYS A 9 -1.40 -8.27 -4.42
N VAL A 10 -2.71 -8.06 -4.48
CA VAL A 10 -3.64 -8.41 -3.39
C VAL A 10 -4.56 -9.52 -3.87
N ASN A 11 -4.57 -10.63 -3.12
CA ASN A 11 -5.43 -11.77 -3.36
C ASN A 11 -6.63 -11.74 -2.39
N LEU A 12 -7.75 -11.25 -2.87
CA LEU A 12 -8.98 -11.12 -2.06
C LEU A 12 -9.63 -12.47 -1.73
N LYS A 13 -9.25 -13.55 -2.43
CA LYS A 13 -9.81 -14.90 -2.27
C LYS A 13 -8.97 -15.80 -1.36
N ALA A 14 -7.81 -15.33 -0.90
CA ALA A 14 -6.95 -16.10 -0.02
C ALA A 14 -7.65 -16.41 1.30
N ARG A 15 -7.49 -17.67 1.76
CA ARG A 15 -8.05 -18.14 3.04
C ARG A 15 -7.14 -17.76 4.20
N PRO A 16 -7.67 -17.60 5.41
CA PRO A 16 -6.85 -17.45 6.62
C PRO A 16 -5.77 -18.54 6.72
N GLY A 17 -4.57 -18.12 7.14
CA GLY A 17 -3.39 -19.00 7.16
C GLY A 17 -2.50 -18.87 5.92
N ASN A 18 -2.96 -18.18 4.87
CA ASN A 18 -2.19 -17.94 3.67
C ASN A 18 -1.85 -16.46 3.52
N GLU A 19 -0.70 -16.18 2.90
CA GLU A 19 -0.36 -14.80 2.49
C GLU A 19 -1.36 -14.33 1.42
N TYR A 20 -1.70 -13.06 1.46
CA TYR A 20 -2.65 -12.47 0.52
C TYR A 20 -2.20 -11.13 -0.07
N VAL A 21 -1.16 -10.51 0.49
CA VAL A 21 -0.54 -9.31 -0.06
C VAL A 21 0.91 -9.60 -0.42
N TYR A 22 1.16 -9.73 -1.69
CA TYR A 22 2.48 -10.06 -2.24
C TYR A 22 3.16 -8.80 -2.75
N ARG A 23 4.48 -8.76 -2.60
CA ARG A 23 5.31 -7.69 -3.13
C ARG A 23 6.67 -8.25 -3.57
N GLU A 24 7.11 -7.82 -4.75
CA GLU A 24 8.45 -8.09 -5.27
C GLU A 24 9.05 -6.79 -5.78
N ARG A 25 10.36 -6.60 -5.59
CA ARG A 25 11.09 -5.39 -5.98
C ARG A 25 12.49 -5.76 -6.45
N GLY A 26 12.97 -5.05 -7.47
CA GLY A 26 14.31 -5.24 -8.01
C GLY A 26 15.01 -3.92 -8.31
N LEU A 27 16.32 -3.95 -8.45
CA LEU A 27 17.18 -2.80 -8.76
C LEU A 27 17.88 -2.99 -10.11
N GLY A 28 18.18 -1.86 -10.74
CA GLY A 28 18.95 -1.82 -11.98
C GLY A 28 18.12 -2.10 -13.23
N SER A 29 18.80 -2.17 -14.36
CA SER A 29 18.19 -2.29 -15.69
C SER A 29 17.46 -3.60 -15.91
N GLY A 30 17.84 -4.67 -15.20
CA GLY A 30 17.20 -6.00 -15.23
C GLY A 30 16.03 -6.18 -14.26
N ALA A 31 15.68 -5.16 -13.47
CA ALA A 31 14.72 -5.27 -12.38
C ALA A 31 13.36 -5.83 -12.82
N ILE A 32 12.86 -5.47 -13.99
CA ILE A 32 11.56 -5.97 -14.49
C ILE A 32 11.62 -7.49 -14.69
N SER A 33 12.63 -8.00 -15.38
CA SER A 33 12.78 -9.43 -15.60
C SER A 33 12.97 -10.16 -14.28
N GLU A 34 13.79 -9.63 -13.39
CA GLU A 34 14.06 -10.20 -12.07
C GLU A 34 12.79 -10.37 -11.23
N ILE A 35 11.96 -9.33 -11.13
CA ILE A 35 10.73 -9.39 -10.31
C ILE A 35 9.72 -10.41 -10.87
N PHE A 36 9.57 -10.50 -12.19
CA PHE A 36 8.69 -11.50 -12.80
C PHE A 36 9.24 -12.92 -12.69
N ASP A 37 10.55 -13.12 -12.83
CA ASP A 37 11.19 -14.40 -12.63
C ASP A 37 11.06 -14.88 -11.17
N ASN A 38 11.21 -13.98 -10.20
CA ASN A 38 11.01 -14.29 -8.78
C ASN A 38 9.54 -14.62 -8.48
N ALA A 39 8.60 -13.85 -8.99
CA ALA A 39 7.18 -14.14 -8.85
C ALA A 39 6.84 -15.52 -9.45
N ARG A 40 7.32 -15.82 -10.66
CA ARG A 40 7.13 -17.11 -11.33
C ARG A 40 7.70 -18.29 -10.54
N LYS A 41 8.92 -18.16 -10.00
CA LYS A 41 9.53 -19.21 -9.16
C LYS A 41 8.67 -19.51 -7.94
N ARG A 42 8.11 -18.48 -7.29
CA ARG A 42 7.21 -18.65 -6.14
C ARG A 42 5.90 -19.33 -6.52
N ILE A 43 5.33 -19.00 -7.69
CA ILE A 43 4.13 -19.66 -8.21
C ILE A 43 4.39 -21.15 -8.46
N ILE A 44 5.51 -21.49 -9.14
CA ILE A 44 5.86 -22.88 -9.45
C ILE A 44 6.07 -23.68 -8.15
N ALA A 45 6.81 -23.14 -7.20
CA ALA A 45 7.04 -23.81 -5.91
C ALA A 45 5.74 -24.10 -5.15
N ALA A 46 4.78 -23.14 -5.16
CA ALA A 46 3.48 -23.33 -4.54
C ALA A 46 2.64 -24.39 -5.29
N GLN A 47 2.69 -24.42 -6.61
CA GLN A 47 2.03 -25.46 -7.41
C GLN A 47 2.59 -26.86 -7.14
N GLU A 48 3.92 -26.99 -7.04
CA GLU A 48 4.59 -28.25 -6.71
C GLU A 48 4.23 -28.74 -5.29
N SER A 49 3.93 -27.84 -4.38
CA SER A 49 3.46 -28.15 -3.02
C SER A 49 1.94 -28.48 -2.95
N ASN A 50 1.25 -28.60 -4.08
CA ASN A 50 -0.19 -28.83 -4.18
C ASN A 50 -1.03 -27.79 -3.42
N GLU A 51 -0.60 -26.55 -3.37
CA GLU A 51 -1.39 -25.46 -2.80
C GLU A 51 -2.68 -25.22 -3.62
N ASP A 52 -3.73 -24.83 -2.92
CA ASP A 52 -4.98 -24.41 -3.56
C ASP A 52 -4.70 -23.27 -4.55
N THR A 53 -5.23 -23.39 -5.76
CA THR A 53 -5.06 -22.37 -6.81
C THR A 53 -5.50 -20.96 -6.39
N ASN A 54 -6.42 -20.86 -5.43
CA ASN A 54 -6.84 -19.58 -4.84
C ASN A 54 -5.78 -18.95 -3.92
N ASN A 55 -4.77 -19.70 -3.51
CA ASN A 55 -3.72 -19.24 -2.60
C ASN A 55 -2.36 -19.07 -3.29
N LEU A 56 -2.28 -19.26 -4.61
CA LEU A 56 -1.03 -19.12 -5.33
C LEU A 56 -0.46 -17.70 -5.25
N PRO A 57 0.84 -17.55 -5.00
CA PRO A 57 1.51 -16.24 -4.92
C PRO A 57 1.28 -15.42 -6.20
N PHE A 58 1.09 -14.12 -6.05
CA PHE A 58 0.89 -13.18 -7.17
C PHE A 58 -0.28 -13.49 -8.11
N LEU A 59 -1.18 -14.42 -7.75
CA LEU A 59 -2.44 -14.64 -8.47
C LEU A 59 -3.59 -14.05 -7.67
N GLY A 60 -3.81 -12.76 -7.82
CA GLY A 60 -4.83 -11.99 -7.10
C GLY A 60 -5.71 -11.18 -8.04
N GLN A 61 -6.52 -10.31 -7.45
CA GLN A 61 -7.49 -9.48 -8.17
C GLN A 61 -6.99 -8.04 -8.37
N ILE A 62 -6.05 -7.58 -7.53
CA ILE A 62 -5.51 -6.23 -7.61
C ILE A 62 -4.00 -6.33 -7.85
N TYR A 63 -3.54 -5.57 -8.82
CA TYR A 63 -2.12 -5.44 -9.14
C TYR A 63 -1.69 -3.99 -9.10
N MET A 64 -0.49 -3.76 -8.58
CA MET A 64 0.13 -2.45 -8.52
C MET A 64 1.56 -2.56 -9.02
N GLY A 65 1.90 -1.84 -10.07
CA GLY A 65 3.25 -1.81 -10.65
C GLY A 65 3.89 -0.44 -10.55
N HIS A 66 5.20 -0.39 -10.36
CA HIS A 66 5.96 0.84 -10.36
C HIS A 66 7.31 0.68 -11.04
N LEU A 67 7.63 1.62 -11.92
CA LEU A 67 8.95 1.78 -12.53
C LEU A 67 9.64 2.97 -11.87
N ARG A 68 10.73 2.70 -11.15
CA ARG A 68 11.46 3.73 -10.45
C ARG A 68 12.38 4.49 -11.38
N TYR A 69 12.32 5.79 -11.24
CA TYR A 69 13.24 6.74 -11.82
C TYR A 69 13.80 7.61 -10.68
N SER A 70 15.10 7.52 -10.37
CA SER A 70 15.70 8.27 -9.29
C SER A 70 16.12 9.67 -9.78
N THR A 71 15.67 10.67 -9.06
CA THR A 71 16.04 12.08 -9.31
C THR A 71 16.92 12.68 -8.19
N THR A 72 17.01 12.03 -7.03
CA THR A 72 17.53 12.64 -5.80
C THR A 72 18.64 11.85 -5.10
N GLY A 73 19.35 10.96 -5.80
CA GLY A 73 20.52 10.27 -5.22
C GLY A 73 20.27 9.26 -4.10
N LYS A 74 19.00 9.02 -3.70
CA LYS A 74 18.66 7.95 -2.74
C LYS A 74 18.61 6.61 -3.49
N HIS A 75 19.57 5.74 -3.21
CA HIS A 75 19.71 4.45 -3.87
C HIS A 75 19.35 3.30 -2.92
N GLY A 76 19.02 2.13 -3.48
CA GLY A 76 18.78 0.91 -2.76
C GLY A 76 17.33 0.43 -2.79
N ILE A 77 17.16 -0.86 -2.51
CA ILE A 77 15.86 -1.56 -2.55
C ILE A 77 14.83 -0.98 -1.59
N SER A 78 15.27 -0.34 -0.51
CA SER A 78 14.40 0.29 0.48
C SER A 78 13.59 1.47 -0.08
N TYR A 79 14.01 2.01 -1.22
CA TYR A 79 13.33 3.13 -1.89
C TYR A 79 12.56 2.72 -3.15
N VAL A 80 12.47 1.42 -3.44
CA VAL A 80 11.72 0.90 -4.58
C VAL A 80 10.28 0.64 -4.17
N HIS A 81 9.33 1.19 -4.93
CA HIS A 81 7.89 0.94 -4.77
C HIS A 81 7.50 -0.44 -5.33
N PRO A 82 6.34 -0.99 -4.91
CA PRO A 82 5.41 -0.47 -3.92
C PRO A 82 5.93 -0.61 -2.49
N PHE A 83 5.46 0.28 -1.63
CA PHE A 83 5.63 0.15 -0.19
C PHE A 83 4.45 -0.62 0.40
N LEU A 84 4.69 -1.36 1.47
CA LEU A 84 3.68 -2.20 2.12
C LEU A 84 3.74 -2.01 3.63
N ARG A 85 2.63 -1.58 4.19
CA ARG A 85 2.34 -1.62 5.62
C ARG A 85 1.53 -2.89 5.91
N ARG A 86 1.99 -3.69 6.86
CA ARG A 86 1.37 -4.97 7.22
C ARG A 86 0.66 -4.92 8.56
N ASN A 87 -0.49 -5.57 8.62
CA ASN A 87 -1.27 -5.78 9.83
C ASN A 87 -2.00 -7.13 9.74
N ASN A 88 -2.42 -7.72 10.87
CA ASN A 88 -3.23 -8.93 10.87
C ASN A 88 -4.68 -8.71 10.40
N TRP A 89 -5.17 -7.48 10.45
CA TRP A 89 -6.49 -7.13 9.91
C TRP A 89 -6.32 -6.71 8.45
N LYS A 90 -7.10 -7.32 7.55
CA LYS A 90 -7.02 -7.02 6.11
C LYS A 90 -7.17 -5.52 5.83
N SER A 91 -8.20 -4.91 6.41
CA SER A 91 -8.52 -3.48 6.26
C SER A 91 -7.47 -2.52 6.80
N ARG A 92 -6.45 -2.99 7.52
CA ARG A 92 -5.32 -2.18 8.03
C ARG A 92 -4.02 -2.37 7.24
N ASN A 93 -4.01 -3.26 6.24
CA ASN A 93 -2.88 -3.35 5.32
C ASN A 93 -2.98 -2.24 4.27
N LEU A 94 -1.84 -1.75 3.85
CA LEU A 94 -1.78 -0.70 2.83
C LEU A 94 -0.61 -0.95 1.89
N LEU A 95 -0.92 -1.09 0.62
CA LEU A 95 0.04 -1.12 -0.48
C LEU A 95 0.03 0.24 -1.17
N LEU A 96 1.21 0.86 -1.36
CA LEU A 96 1.31 2.23 -1.85
C LEU A 96 2.41 2.37 -2.88
N CYS A 97 2.11 3.04 -3.98
CA CYS A 97 3.12 3.54 -4.91
C CYS A 97 2.74 4.92 -5.45
N GLY A 98 3.68 5.60 -6.05
CA GLY A 98 3.39 6.89 -6.69
C GLY A 98 4.61 7.58 -7.26
N ASN A 99 4.33 8.67 -7.93
CA ASN A 99 5.32 9.63 -8.38
C ASN A 99 5.05 10.95 -7.67
N PHE A 100 5.90 11.31 -6.75
CA PHE A 100 5.70 12.49 -5.93
C PHE A 100 7.01 13.13 -5.49
N ASN A 101 6.92 14.42 -5.25
CA ASN A 101 7.92 15.25 -4.61
C ASN A 101 7.19 16.19 -3.65
N ILE A 102 7.24 15.84 -2.37
CA ILE A 102 6.63 16.62 -1.30
C ILE A 102 7.61 17.68 -0.86
N THR A 103 7.23 18.94 -0.97
CA THR A 103 8.11 20.08 -0.67
C THR A 103 8.24 20.34 0.82
N ASN A 104 7.22 20.00 1.60
CA ASN A 104 7.17 20.20 3.06
C ASN A 104 7.33 18.88 3.85
N VAL A 105 8.23 18.00 3.39
CA VAL A 105 8.46 16.68 4.02
C VAL A 105 8.76 16.77 5.51
N GLU A 106 9.54 17.78 5.95
CA GLU A 106 9.88 17.96 7.36
C GLU A 106 8.68 18.27 8.25
N GLU A 107 7.76 19.09 7.75
CA GLU A 107 6.52 19.41 8.46
C GLU A 107 5.62 18.18 8.58
N VAL A 108 5.48 17.43 7.48
CA VAL A 108 4.69 16.19 7.47
C VAL A 108 5.31 15.15 8.40
N PHE A 109 6.64 15.01 8.42
CA PHE A 109 7.36 14.13 9.34
C PHE A 109 7.12 14.50 10.79
N SER A 110 7.27 15.79 11.13
CA SER A 110 7.03 16.28 12.49
C SER A 110 5.61 15.96 12.97
N LYS A 111 4.63 16.17 12.10
CA LYS A 111 3.23 15.84 12.38
C LYS A 111 3.02 14.34 12.63
N VAL A 112 3.63 13.48 11.82
CA VAL A 112 3.55 12.01 12.00
C VAL A 112 4.13 11.60 13.36
N VAL A 113 5.24 12.22 13.79
CA VAL A 113 5.84 11.98 15.11
C VAL A 113 4.94 12.51 16.23
N GLU A 114 4.37 13.71 16.09
CA GLU A 114 3.41 14.27 17.06
C GLU A 114 2.15 13.40 17.22
N GLU A 115 1.72 12.73 16.15
CA GLU A 115 0.63 11.76 16.15
C GLU A 115 1.02 10.41 16.79
N GLY A 116 2.25 10.29 17.31
CA GLY A 116 2.74 9.11 18.03
C GLY A 116 3.31 8.00 17.14
N GLN A 117 3.49 8.26 15.86
CA GLN A 117 4.11 7.32 14.93
C GLN A 117 5.63 7.38 15.01
N HIS A 118 6.29 6.30 14.62
CA HIS A 118 7.76 6.22 14.57
C HIS A 118 8.24 5.71 13.20
N PRO A 119 8.29 6.57 12.16
CA PRO A 119 8.79 6.18 10.85
C PRO A 119 10.25 5.68 10.95
N ARG A 120 10.49 4.49 10.40
CA ARG A 120 11.82 3.84 10.48
C ARG A 120 12.83 4.40 9.48
N ILE A 121 12.34 5.03 8.43
CA ILE A 121 13.14 5.58 7.33
C ILE A 121 12.65 6.98 7.05
N TYR A 122 13.58 7.93 7.04
CA TYR A 122 13.28 9.30 6.62
C TYR A 122 13.21 9.35 5.09
N SER A 123 12.03 9.09 4.54
CA SER A 123 11.73 9.30 3.12
C SER A 123 10.27 9.74 2.99
N ASP A 124 10.00 10.57 2.00
CA ASP A 124 8.66 11.03 1.65
C ASP A 124 7.65 9.85 1.54
N THR A 125 8.02 8.79 0.84
CA THR A 125 7.15 7.63 0.67
C THR A 125 6.80 6.94 1.99
N VAL A 126 7.78 6.71 2.87
CA VAL A 126 7.52 6.05 4.15
C VAL A 126 6.71 6.95 5.07
N ILE A 127 7.00 8.25 5.07
CA ILE A 127 6.26 9.24 5.85
C ILE A 127 4.79 9.27 5.43
N LEU A 128 4.52 9.32 4.12
CA LEU A 128 3.15 9.29 3.58
C LEU A 128 2.44 7.96 3.87
N LEU A 129 3.14 6.83 3.75
CA LEU A 129 2.61 5.52 4.09
C LEU A 129 2.17 5.45 5.56
N GLU A 130 3.01 5.92 6.48
CA GLU A 130 2.70 5.90 7.91
C GLU A 130 1.58 6.88 8.25
N GLN A 131 1.55 8.05 7.63
CA GLN A 131 0.47 9.00 7.85
C GLN A 131 -0.88 8.48 7.34
N ILE A 132 -0.95 7.97 6.11
CA ILE A 132 -2.18 7.32 5.60
C ILE A 132 -2.56 6.13 6.49
N GLY A 133 -1.58 5.31 6.88
CA GLY A 133 -1.78 4.17 7.76
C GLY A 133 -2.37 4.54 9.13
N TYR A 134 -1.97 5.66 9.69
CA TYR A 134 -2.53 6.20 10.93
C TYR A 134 -4.01 6.57 10.79
N TYR A 135 -4.38 7.24 9.71
CA TYR A 135 -5.79 7.57 9.46
C TYR A 135 -6.63 6.34 9.11
N LEU A 136 -6.02 5.35 8.45
CA LEU A 136 -6.65 4.05 8.20
C LEU A 136 -6.91 3.30 9.52
N ASP A 137 -5.97 3.32 10.47
CA ASP A 137 -6.16 2.75 11.80
C ASP A 137 -7.28 3.47 12.58
N LYS A 138 -7.34 4.79 12.50
CA LYS A 138 -8.43 5.57 13.13
C LYS A 138 -9.80 5.22 12.56
N GLU A 139 -9.90 5.09 11.23
CA GLU A 139 -11.16 4.72 10.59
C GLU A 139 -11.58 3.29 10.98
N ASN A 140 -10.64 2.34 10.99
CA ASN A 140 -10.89 1.01 11.48
C ASN A 140 -11.37 0.99 12.94
N GLN A 141 -10.75 1.81 13.82
CA GLN A 141 -11.15 1.89 15.22
C GLN A 141 -12.55 2.49 15.36
N ARG A 142 -12.85 3.56 14.63
CA ARG A 142 -14.18 4.19 14.62
C ARG A 142 -15.27 3.19 14.22
N LEU A 143 -15.02 2.41 13.16
CA LEU A 143 -15.95 1.37 12.69
C LEU A 143 -16.06 0.21 13.68
N TYR A 144 -14.94 -0.19 14.28
CA TYR A 144 -14.92 -1.20 15.34
C TYR A 144 -15.85 -0.81 16.50
N ASP A 145 -15.67 0.39 17.05
CA ASP A 145 -16.46 0.87 18.19
C ASP A 145 -17.94 0.96 17.83
N LYS A 146 -18.26 1.45 16.62
CA LYS A 146 -19.63 1.54 16.10
C LYS A 146 -20.29 0.16 16.03
N PHE A 147 -19.68 -0.78 15.30
CA PHE A 147 -20.31 -2.08 15.06
C PHE A 147 -20.27 -2.99 16.29
N LYS A 148 -19.28 -2.81 17.16
CA LYS A 148 -19.29 -3.48 18.46
C LYS A 148 -20.46 -3.05 19.35
N ALA A 149 -20.79 -1.75 19.35
CA ALA A 149 -21.96 -1.22 20.03
C ALA A 149 -23.28 -1.73 19.42
N GLU A 150 -23.29 -2.00 18.12
CA GLU A 150 -24.44 -2.62 17.42
C GLU A 150 -24.56 -4.12 17.66
N GLY A 151 -23.63 -4.74 18.41
CA GLY A 151 -23.65 -6.15 18.81
C GLY A 151 -22.92 -7.11 17.87
N PHE A 152 -22.17 -6.62 16.87
CA PHE A 152 -21.32 -7.47 16.04
C PHE A 152 -20.06 -7.91 16.79
N ASP A 153 -19.57 -9.13 16.48
CA ASP A 153 -18.33 -9.67 17.04
C ASP A 153 -17.58 -10.59 16.06
N GLY A 154 -16.29 -10.86 16.33
CA GLY A 154 -15.47 -11.81 15.59
C GLY A 154 -15.44 -11.51 14.07
N VAL A 155 -15.64 -12.54 13.25
CA VAL A 155 -15.60 -12.43 11.79
C VAL A 155 -16.71 -11.51 11.24
N ALA A 156 -17.89 -11.53 11.87
CA ALA A 156 -19.00 -10.66 11.44
C ALA A 156 -18.65 -9.18 11.63
N LEU A 157 -17.94 -8.85 12.71
CA LEU A 157 -17.45 -7.50 12.97
C LEU A 157 -16.38 -7.07 11.95
N THR A 158 -15.39 -7.92 11.67
CA THR A 158 -14.35 -7.60 10.68
C THR A 158 -14.92 -7.42 9.29
N ASN A 159 -15.85 -8.27 8.85
CA ASN A 159 -16.53 -8.12 7.56
C ASN A 159 -17.29 -6.78 7.49
N LYS A 160 -18.00 -6.41 8.57
CA LYS A 160 -18.68 -5.11 8.62
C LYS A 160 -17.72 -3.93 8.52
N ILE A 161 -16.54 -4.02 9.11
CA ILE A 161 -15.51 -2.97 8.98
C ILE A 161 -15.02 -2.91 7.53
N GLU A 162 -14.63 -4.05 6.95
CA GLU A 162 -14.14 -4.16 5.58
C GLU A 162 -15.13 -3.56 4.57
N ASP A 163 -16.43 -3.86 4.73
CA ASP A 163 -17.52 -3.36 3.86
C ASP A 163 -17.82 -1.86 4.03
N ASN A 164 -17.29 -1.20 5.05
CA ASN A 164 -17.68 0.17 5.40
C ASN A 164 -16.50 1.13 5.57
N ILE A 165 -15.29 0.75 5.20
CA ILE A 165 -14.15 1.67 5.16
C ILE A 165 -14.46 2.83 4.21
N ASP A 166 -14.33 4.05 4.70
CA ASP A 166 -14.38 5.25 3.87
C ASP A 166 -12.94 5.65 3.48
N ILE A 167 -12.42 5.00 2.44
CA ILE A 167 -11.05 5.25 1.99
C ILE A 167 -10.85 6.70 1.51
N ALA A 168 -11.89 7.34 0.98
CA ALA A 168 -11.82 8.74 0.57
C ALA A 168 -11.59 9.65 1.79
N ASN A 169 -12.28 9.39 2.90
CA ASN A 169 -12.08 10.14 4.14
C ASN A 169 -10.70 9.86 4.76
N VAL A 170 -10.22 8.61 4.69
CA VAL A 170 -8.88 8.21 5.17
C VAL A 170 -7.77 9.00 4.47
N ILE A 171 -7.85 9.21 3.17
CA ILE A 171 -6.81 9.93 2.40
C ILE A 171 -7.00 11.44 2.40
N LYS A 172 -8.23 11.94 2.56
CA LYS A 172 -8.57 13.37 2.54
C LYS A 172 -7.91 14.15 3.68
N GLU A 173 -7.92 13.59 4.89
CA GLU A 173 -7.43 14.32 6.06
C GLU A 173 -5.90 14.52 6.02
N PRO A 174 -5.06 13.50 5.81
CA PRO A 174 -3.62 13.70 5.71
C PRO A 174 -3.22 14.56 4.51
N SER A 175 -3.87 14.39 3.36
CA SER A 175 -3.50 15.11 2.13
C SER A 175 -3.69 16.62 2.18
N LYS A 176 -4.50 17.14 3.09
CA LYS A 176 -4.67 18.60 3.31
C LYS A 176 -3.38 19.30 3.72
N THR A 177 -2.44 18.57 4.29
CA THR A 177 -1.16 19.12 4.79
C THR A 177 0.00 18.91 3.85
N TRP A 178 -0.21 18.23 2.71
CA TRP A 178 0.85 17.96 1.76
C TRP A 178 0.98 19.07 0.74
N ASP A 179 2.20 19.54 0.55
CA ASP A 179 2.55 20.48 -0.49
C ASP A 179 3.51 19.83 -1.49
N GLY A 180 3.34 20.16 -2.78
CA GLY A 180 4.15 19.61 -3.86
C GLY A 180 3.37 18.99 -4.99
N GLY A 181 4.06 18.30 -5.88
CA GLY A 181 3.47 17.60 -7.03
C GLY A 181 3.42 16.09 -6.79
N PHE A 182 2.23 15.48 -6.81
CA PHE A 182 2.10 14.05 -6.54
C PHE A 182 0.96 13.37 -7.29
N VAL A 183 1.19 12.12 -7.64
CA VAL A 183 0.17 11.10 -7.93
C VAL A 183 0.50 9.87 -7.11
N ILE A 184 -0.44 9.43 -6.29
CA ILE A 184 -0.31 8.32 -5.37
C ILE A 184 -1.41 7.31 -5.67
N CYS A 185 -1.04 6.04 -5.81
CA CYS A 185 -1.97 4.92 -5.92
C CYS A 185 -1.83 4.06 -4.67
N GLY A 186 -2.95 3.65 -4.10
CA GLY A 186 -2.98 2.78 -2.94
C GLY A 186 -4.06 1.72 -3.04
N ALA A 187 -3.83 0.61 -2.32
CA ALA A 187 -4.80 -0.43 -2.11
C ALA A 187 -4.71 -0.92 -0.68
N ASP A 188 -5.84 -1.12 -0.02
CA ASP A 188 -5.87 -1.83 1.25
C ASP A 188 -5.94 -3.35 1.07
N GLY A 189 -5.89 -4.10 2.16
CA GLY A 189 -5.96 -5.56 2.10
C GLY A 189 -7.37 -6.12 1.90
N SER A 190 -8.41 -5.29 2.01
CA SER A 190 -9.82 -5.65 1.83
C SER A 190 -10.27 -5.52 0.38
N GLY A 191 -9.56 -4.71 -0.42
CA GLY A 191 -9.84 -4.53 -1.83
C GLY A 191 -10.20 -3.11 -2.24
N ASP A 192 -10.21 -2.18 -1.31
CA ASP A 192 -10.37 -0.76 -1.63
C ASP A 192 -9.12 -0.23 -2.32
N ILE A 193 -9.33 0.50 -3.41
CA ILE A 193 -8.27 1.14 -4.17
C ILE A 193 -8.52 2.63 -4.28
N PHE A 194 -7.45 3.41 -4.31
CA PHE A 194 -7.55 4.84 -4.54
C PHE A 194 -6.44 5.38 -5.43
N ILE A 195 -6.74 6.48 -6.08
CA ILE A 195 -5.78 7.33 -6.76
C ILE A 195 -5.96 8.73 -6.21
N LEU A 196 -4.86 9.33 -5.76
CA LEU A 196 -4.82 10.70 -5.27
C LEU A 196 -3.84 11.50 -6.11
N ARG A 197 -4.27 12.65 -6.61
CA ARG A 197 -3.46 13.58 -7.38
C ARG A 197 -3.37 14.91 -6.65
N ASP A 198 -2.24 15.59 -6.79
CA ASP A 198 -2.08 16.95 -6.25
C ASP A 198 -3.14 17.92 -6.80
N PRO A 199 -3.60 18.89 -6.00
CA PRO A 199 -4.69 19.79 -6.38
C PRO A 199 -4.34 20.70 -7.56
N ASN A 200 -3.06 20.94 -7.82
CA ASN A 200 -2.58 21.78 -8.92
C ASN A 200 -2.38 20.99 -10.22
N GLY A 201 -2.52 19.65 -10.16
CA GLY A 201 -2.37 18.80 -11.32
C GLY A 201 -0.96 18.75 -11.90
N ILE A 202 0.07 18.94 -11.08
CA ILE A 202 1.48 18.96 -11.49
C ILE A 202 1.91 17.62 -12.08
N ARG A 203 1.47 16.51 -11.48
CA ARG A 203 1.76 15.16 -11.99
C ARG A 203 0.63 14.67 -12.90
N PRO A 204 0.96 14.07 -14.07
CA PRO A 204 -0.07 13.50 -14.94
C PRO A 204 -0.72 12.26 -14.28
N CYS A 205 -2.03 12.11 -14.48
CA CYS A 205 -2.79 10.95 -14.06
C CYS A 205 -3.83 10.63 -15.13
N PHE A 206 -3.89 9.36 -15.53
CA PHE A 206 -4.87 8.85 -16.49
C PHE A 206 -5.59 7.67 -15.84
N TYR A 207 -6.89 7.54 -16.10
CA TYR A 207 -7.71 6.41 -15.67
C TYR A 207 -8.67 6.02 -16.80
N TYR A 208 -9.05 4.76 -16.81
CA TYR A 208 -9.97 4.19 -17.81
C TYR A 208 -11.06 3.38 -17.10
#